data_b7538d70cb4a510846360bd80e29e75f
#
_entry.id   b7538d70cb4a510846360bd80e29e75f
#
_cell.length_a   1.000
_cell.length_b   1.000
_cell.length_c   1.000
_cell.angle_alpha   90.00
_cell.angle_beta   90.00
_cell.angle_gamma   90.00
#
_symmetry.space_group_name_H-M   'P 1'
#
loop_
_entity.id
_entity.type
_entity.pdbx_description
1 polymer ?
#
loop_
_entity_poly.entity_id
_entity_poly.type
_entity_poly.pdbx_seq_one_letter_code
_entity_poly.pdbx_strand_id
1 'polypeptide(L)'
;WIVTLSLFMALFGPGVRTLIFILIFNGWIGVASITRTQFYRYKGREYVLASRTLGAKDSRLIFRHILPNGIGTIITSSILTIPYVIFSESTISFLGFGIGHGSNFKILGINFSGVSIGVLLADASTKLLNQPYLTVFPAILISVLMITFNMFGNALRDAFNPSLRGSE
;
A
#
# COMPACT_ATOMS: atom_id res chain seq x y z
N TRP A 1 5.15 -2.48 -15.36
CA TRP A 1 4.49 -1.51 -14.49
C TRP A 1 4.11 -0.21 -15.21
N ILE A 2 5.09 0.56 -15.74
CA ILE A 2 4.83 1.80 -16.49
C ILE A 2 3.99 1.53 -17.74
N VAL A 3 4.25 0.46 -18.47
CA VAL A 3 3.48 0.05 -19.65
C VAL A 3 2.02 -0.26 -19.28
N THR A 4 1.79 -0.99 -18.19
CA THR A 4 0.44 -1.27 -17.72
C THR A 4 -0.31 0.02 -17.38
N LEU A 5 0.38 0.94 -16.72
CA LEU A 5 -0.14 2.25 -16.37
C LEU A 5 -0.53 3.06 -17.62
N SER A 6 0.37 3.20 -18.58
CA SER A 6 0.11 3.96 -19.81
C SER A 6 -1.04 3.36 -20.62
N LEU A 7 -1.16 2.02 -20.64
CA LEU A 7 -2.26 1.34 -21.31
C LEU A 7 -3.61 1.66 -20.64
N PHE A 8 -3.69 1.57 -19.31
CA PHE A 8 -4.92 1.90 -18.59
C PHE A 8 -5.31 3.37 -18.73
N MET A 9 -4.32 4.29 -18.68
CA MET A 9 -4.58 5.71 -18.93
C MET A 9 -5.05 5.99 -20.35
N ALA A 10 -4.54 5.28 -21.34
CA ALA A 10 -4.99 5.40 -22.73
C ALA A 10 -6.43 4.87 -22.93
N LEU A 11 -6.81 3.79 -22.24
CA LEU A 11 -8.13 3.17 -22.38
C LEU A 11 -9.22 3.87 -21.57
N PHE A 12 -8.93 4.28 -20.34
CA PHE A 12 -9.92 4.82 -19.39
C PHE A 12 -9.80 6.34 -19.17
N GLY A 13 -8.79 6.97 -19.78
CA GLY A 13 -8.49 8.37 -19.59
C GLY A 13 -7.76 8.68 -18.26
N PRO A 14 -7.12 9.85 -18.17
CA PRO A 14 -6.47 10.30 -16.94
C PRO A 14 -7.51 10.68 -15.89
N GLY A 15 -7.34 10.19 -14.66
CA GLY A 15 -8.24 10.51 -13.56
C GLY A 15 -7.98 9.69 -12.29
N VAL A 16 -8.54 10.19 -11.18
CA VAL A 16 -8.43 9.54 -9.86
C VAL A 16 -8.91 8.09 -9.89
N ARG A 17 -10.02 7.83 -10.56
CA ARG A 17 -10.60 6.48 -10.65
C ARG A 17 -9.67 5.50 -11.35
N THR A 18 -9.10 5.91 -12.48
CA THR A 18 -8.14 5.11 -13.24
C THR A 18 -6.89 4.84 -12.42
N LEU A 19 -6.39 5.86 -11.72
CA LEU A 19 -5.21 5.73 -10.87
C LEU A 19 -5.44 4.75 -9.71
N ILE A 20 -6.56 4.87 -8.99
CA ILE A 20 -6.94 3.94 -7.92
C ILE A 20 -7.04 2.51 -8.45
N PHE A 21 -7.71 2.33 -9.61
CA PHE A 21 -7.86 1.01 -10.23
C PHE A 21 -6.51 0.37 -10.56
N ILE A 22 -5.58 1.14 -11.12
CA ILE A 22 -4.22 0.67 -11.45
C ILE A 22 -3.45 0.29 -10.20
N LEU A 23 -3.49 1.12 -9.14
CA LEU A 23 -2.81 0.85 -7.88
C LEU A 23 -3.34 -0.43 -7.23
N ILE A 24 -4.65 -0.65 -7.23
CA ILE A 24 -5.28 -1.89 -6.73
C ILE A 24 -4.86 -3.07 -7.60
N PHE A 25 -4.96 -2.94 -8.93
CA PHE A 25 -4.63 -4.00 -9.87
C PHE A 25 -3.19 -4.49 -9.77
N ASN A 26 -2.24 -3.62 -9.47
CA ASN A 26 -0.84 -4.00 -9.28
C ASN A 26 -0.51 -4.35 -7.82
N GLY A 27 -1.18 -3.74 -6.84
CA GLY A 27 -0.84 -3.86 -5.42
C GLY A 27 -1.23 -5.20 -4.78
N TRP A 28 -2.32 -5.82 -5.22
CA TRP A 28 -2.84 -7.05 -4.62
C TRP A 28 -1.88 -8.25 -4.72
N ILE A 29 -1.04 -8.30 -5.77
CA ILE A 29 -0.11 -9.41 -6.02
C ILE A 29 0.88 -9.57 -4.86
N GLY A 30 1.42 -8.45 -4.36
CA GLY A 30 2.35 -8.45 -3.22
C GLY A 30 1.70 -9.00 -1.95
N VAL A 31 0.52 -8.49 -1.62
CA VAL A 31 -0.24 -8.92 -0.42
C VAL A 31 -0.64 -10.40 -0.53
N ALA A 32 -1.08 -10.84 -1.72
CA ALA A 32 -1.42 -12.23 -1.97
C ALA A 32 -0.22 -13.17 -1.78
N SER A 33 0.97 -12.77 -2.26
CA SER A 33 2.20 -13.54 -2.09
C SER A 33 2.60 -13.68 -0.62
N ILE A 34 2.55 -12.59 0.16
CA ILE A 34 2.83 -12.60 1.60
C ILE A 34 1.81 -13.48 2.32
N THR A 35 0.54 -13.32 2.03
CA THR A 35 -0.54 -14.13 2.62
C THR A 35 -0.31 -15.61 2.35
N ARG A 36 -0.02 -16.00 1.11
CA ARG A 36 0.31 -17.38 0.73
C ARG A 36 1.48 -17.92 1.55
N THR A 37 2.56 -17.15 1.69
CA THR A 37 3.74 -17.55 2.47
C THR A 37 3.38 -17.81 3.94
N GLN A 38 2.55 -16.97 4.57
CA GLN A 38 2.09 -17.18 5.93
C GLN A 38 1.23 -18.45 6.04
N PHE A 39 0.35 -18.71 5.08
CA PHE A 39 -0.44 -19.93 5.05
C PHE A 39 0.44 -21.18 4.99
N TYR A 40 1.45 -21.21 4.14
CA TYR A 40 2.39 -22.35 4.08
C TYR A 40 3.18 -22.53 5.38
N ARG A 41 3.60 -21.44 6.02
CA ARG A 41 4.31 -21.45 7.28
C ARG A 41 3.49 -22.10 8.41
N TYR A 42 2.20 -21.79 8.49
CA TYR A 42 1.34 -22.30 9.56
C TYR A 42 0.65 -23.62 9.24
N LYS A 43 0.44 -23.97 7.96
CA LYS A 43 -0.20 -25.22 7.54
C LYS A 43 0.51 -26.47 8.05
N GLY A 44 1.83 -26.45 8.17
CA GLY A 44 2.66 -27.57 8.65
C GLY A 44 2.84 -27.64 10.18
N ARG A 45 2.21 -26.73 10.94
CA ARG A 45 2.32 -26.74 12.39
C ARG A 45 1.56 -27.91 13.02
N GLU A 46 2.11 -28.49 14.09
CA GLU A 46 1.58 -29.68 14.77
C GLU A 46 0.11 -29.53 15.18
N TYR A 47 -0.28 -28.38 15.73
CA TYR A 47 -1.67 -28.11 16.12
C TYR A 47 -2.65 -28.07 14.94
N VAL A 48 -2.20 -27.67 13.75
CA VAL A 48 -3.02 -27.70 12.51
C VAL A 48 -3.15 -29.14 12.02
N LEU A 49 -2.05 -29.90 12.05
CA LEU A 49 -2.06 -31.31 11.66
C LEU A 49 -2.92 -32.14 12.63
N ALA A 50 -2.81 -31.93 13.92
CA ALA A 50 -3.66 -32.58 14.92
C ALA A 50 -5.16 -32.27 14.71
N SER A 51 -5.51 -31.01 14.42
CA SER A 51 -6.90 -30.66 14.09
C SER A 51 -7.38 -31.35 12.81
N ARG A 52 -6.50 -31.52 11.83
CA ARG A 52 -6.82 -32.19 10.58
C ARG A 52 -7.06 -33.70 10.77
N THR A 53 -6.28 -34.39 11.60
CA THR A 53 -6.48 -35.81 11.93
C THR A 53 -7.80 -36.05 12.68
N LEU A 54 -8.27 -35.06 13.43
CA LEU A 54 -9.58 -35.06 14.09
C LEU A 54 -10.75 -34.73 13.12
N GLY A 55 -10.50 -34.65 11.81
CA GLY A 55 -11.54 -34.45 10.81
C GLY A 55 -11.99 -32.97 10.62
N ALA A 56 -11.20 -32.01 11.06
CA ALA A 56 -11.54 -30.60 10.84
C ALA A 56 -11.52 -30.24 9.33
N LYS A 57 -12.60 -29.58 8.87
CA LYS A 57 -12.69 -29.07 7.49
C LYS A 57 -11.63 -28.00 7.20
N ASP A 58 -11.17 -27.88 5.96
CA ASP A 58 -10.16 -26.91 5.55
C ASP A 58 -10.55 -25.46 5.89
N SER A 59 -11.80 -25.11 5.75
CA SER A 59 -12.33 -23.79 6.16
C SER A 59 -12.08 -23.52 7.65
N ARG A 60 -12.32 -24.50 8.54
CA ARG A 60 -12.06 -24.36 9.97
C ARG A 60 -10.55 -24.22 10.25
N LEU A 61 -9.72 -24.99 9.55
CA LEU A 61 -8.26 -24.91 9.68
C LEU A 61 -7.75 -23.51 9.28
N ILE A 62 -8.26 -22.97 8.16
CA ILE A 62 -7.88 -21.67 7.67
C ILE A 62 -8.29 -20.55 8.63
N PHE A 63 -9.59 -20.42 8.91
CA PHE A 63 -10.10 -19.27 9.64
C PHE A 63 -9.89 -19.34 11.15
N ARG A 64 -9.78 -20.52 11.75
CA ARG A 64 -9.64 -20.66 13.21
C ARG A 64 -8.22 -20.93 13.69
N HIS A 65 -7.36 -21.48 12.83
CA HIS A 65 -6.00 -21.89 13.24
C HIS A 65 -4.90 -21.17 12.47
N ILE A 66 -5.00 -21.04 11.16
CA ILE A 66 -3.93 -20.47 10.33
C ILE A 66 -4.01 -18.94 10.29
N LEU A 67 -5.15 -18.40 9.90
CA LEU A 67 -5.32 -16.96 9.70
C LEU A 67 -5.08 -16.14 10.97
N PRO A 68 -5.63 -16.50 12.16
CA PRO A 68 -5.37 -15.71 13.37
C PRO A 68 -3.89 -15.65 13.76
N ASN A 69 -3.14 -16.73 13.51
CA ASN A 69 -1.71 -16.77 13.80
C ASN A 69 -0.86 -16.02 12.76
N GLY A 70 -1.33 -15.90 11.50
CA GLY A 70 -0.64 -15.21 10.43
C GLY A 70 -1.05 -13.75 10.24
N ILE A 71 -2.18 -13.32 10.84
CA ILE A 71 -2.79 -12.03 10.56
C ILE A 71 -1.90 -10.84 10.94
N GLY A 72 -1.15 -10.96 12.02
CA GLY A 72 -0.22 -9.91 12.46
C GLY A 72 0.80 -9.56 11.38
N THR A 73 1.43 -10.58 10.79
CA THR A 73 2.40 -10.38 9.70
C THR A 73 1.73 -9.82 8.44
N ILE A 74 0.51 -10.27 8.11
CA ILE A 74 -0.23 -9.77 6.94
C ILE A 74 -0.60 -8.30 7.12
N ILE A 75 -1.15 -7.92 8.28
CA ILE A 75 -1.50 -6.53 8.59
C ILE A 75 -0.25 -5.63 8.54
N THR A 76 0.82 -6.03 9.20
CA THR A 76 2.07 -5.26 9.22
C THR A 76 2.62 -5.03 7.81
N SER A 77 2.66 -6.08 6.99
CA SER A 77 3.12 -5.98 5.61
C SER A 77 2.20 -5.09 4.77
N SER A 78 0.89 -5.14 5.01
CA SER A 78 -0.08 -4.27 4.33
C SER A 78 0.13 -2.80 4.69
N ILE A 79 0.43 -2.50 5.96
CA ILE A 79 0.71 -1.12 6.40
C ILE A 79 2.02 -0.59 5.81
N LEU A 80 3.05 -1.43 5.73
CA LEU A 80 4.31 -1.07 5.09
C LEU A 80 4.18 -0.84 3.56
N THR A 81 3.06 -1.26 2.97
CA THR A 81 2.75 -0.95 1.57
C THR A 81 2.28 0.51 1.39
N ILE A 82 1.77 1.18 2.44
CA ILE A 82 1.27 2.56 2.36
C ILE A 82 2.35 3.54 1.87
N PRO A 83 3.56 3.60 2.45
CA PRO A 83 4.62 4.46 1.94
C PRO A 83 4.94 4.20 0.47
N TYR A 84 4.95 2.93 0.07
CA TYR A 84 5.20 2.55 -1.32
C TYR A 84 4.10 3.07 -2.27
N VAL A 85 2.83 3.02 -1.86
CA VAL A 85 1.71 3.55 -2.65
C VAL A 85 1.81 5.06 -2.78
N ILE A 86 2.12 5.78 -1.70
CA ILE A 86 2.31 7.24 -1.71
C ILE A 86 3.44 7.62 -2.69
N PHE A 87 4.57 6.92 -2.62
CA PHE A 87 5.70 7.16 -3.52
C PHE A 87 5.36 6.83 -4.98
N SER A 88 4.64 5.72 -5.20
CA SER A 88 4.21 5.31 -6.54
C SER A 88 3.25 6.32 -7.16
N GLU A 89 2.26 6.81 -6.39
CA GLU A 89 1.35 7.86 -6.83
C GLU A 89 2.11 9.13 -7.18
N SER A 90 3.02 9.57 -6.30
CA SER A 90 3.82 10.76 -6.52
C SER A 90 4.69 10.65 -7.78
N THR A 91 5.26 9.47 -8.04
CA THR A 91 6.05 9.20 -9.25
C THR A 91 5.19 9.25 -10.52
N ILE A 92 4.00 8.64 -10.47
CA ILE A 92 3.04 8.65 -11.58
C ILE A 92 2.60 10.08 -11.89
N SER A 93 2.28 10.84 -10.87
CA SER A 93 1.86 12.23 -10.98
C SER A 93 2.97 13.13 -11.49
N PHE A 94 4.21 12.89 -11.03
CA PHE A 94 5.40 13.59 -11.53
C PHE A 94 5.64 13.34 -13.03
N LEU A 95 5.39 12.13 -13.51
CA LEU A 95 5.50 11.78 -14.92
C LEU A 95 4.35 12.34 -15.80
N GLY A 96 3.42 13.09 -15.23
CA GLY A 96 2.30 13.69 -15.94
C GLY A 96 1.07 12.79 -16.10
N PHE A 97 1.09 11.59 -15.53
CA PHE A 97 -0.04 10.64 -15.57
C PHE A 97 -0.93 10.72 -14.32
N GLY A 98 -0.68 11.67 -13.42
CA GLY A 98 -1.40 11.81 -12.18
C GLY A 98 -2.70 12.61 -12.29
N ILE A 99 -3.22 12.98 -11.13
CA ILE A 99 -4.40 13.83 -10.99
C ILE A 99 -4.01 15.25 -11.41
N GLY A 100 -4.42 15.66 -12.60
CA GLY A 100 -4.12 17.00 -13.13
C GLY A 100 -4.66 18.13 -12.25
N HIS A 101 -4.12 19.34 -12.43
CA HIS A 101 -4.60 20.55 -11.77
C HIS A 101 -6.11 20.73 -11.97
N GLY A 102 -6.84 20.88 -10.87
CA GLY A 102 -8.27 21.14 -10.91
C GLY A 102 -9.14 19.93 -11.26
N SER A 103 -8.62 18.71 -11.15
CA SER A 103 -9.47 17.52 -11.26
C SER A 103 -10.45 17.48 -10.09
N ASN A 104 -11.69 17.86 -10.36
CA ASN A 104 -12.78 17.71 -9.41
C ASN A 104 -13.25 16.25 -9.45
N PHE A 105 -13.18 15.56 -8.31
CA PHE A 105 -13.76 14.23 -8.19
C PHE A 105 -14.84 14.22 -7.11
N LYS A 106 -15.89 13.45 -7.35
CA LYS A 106 -17.05 13.37 -6.47
C LYS A 106 -17.04 12.03 -5.74
N ILE A 107 -16.93 12.08 -4.40
CA ILE A 107 -17.09 10.91 -3.54
C ILE A 107 -18.26 11.18 -2.60
N LEU A 108 -19.23 10.26 -2.56
CA LEU A 108 -20.43 10.35 -1.68
C LEU A 108 -21.19 11.69 -1.79
N GLY A 109 -21.22 12.30 -2.98
CA GLY A 109 -21.90 13.58 -3.18
C GLY A 109 -21.07 14.83 -2.86
N ILE A 110 -19.89 14.69 -2.27
CA ILE A 110 -18.98 15.79 -1.93
C ILE A 110 -17.98 15.99 -3.07
N ASN A 111 -17.86 17.23 -3.54
CA ASN A 111 -16.88 17.60 -4.56
C ASN A 111 -15.53 17.85 -3.88
N PHE A 112 -14.53 17.07 -4.27
CA PHE A 112 -13.15 17.29 -3.87
C PHE A 112 -12.39 17.89 -5.06
N SER A 113 -11.78 19.05 -4.84
CA SER A 113 -10.77 19.62 -5.74
C SER A 113 -9.41 19.24 -5.15
N GLY A 114 -8.72 18.30 -5.78
CA GLY A 114 -7.48 17.77 -5.24
C GLY A 114 -6.31 17.98 -6.18
N VAL A 115 -5.20 18.42 -5.61
CA VAL A 115 -3.89 18.39 -6.25
C VAL A 115 -3.06 17.37 -5.48
N SER A 116 -2.48 16.38 -6.17
CA SER A 116 -1.60 15.42 -5.50
C SER A 116 -0.24 16.06 -5.18
N ILE A 117 0.44 15.54 -4.15
CA ILE A 117 1.79 16.01 -3.79
C ILE A 117 2.77 15.78 -4.95
N GLY A 118 2.57 14.72 -5.73
CA GLY A 118 3.36 14.43 -6.91
C GLY A 118 3.19 15.45 -8.03
N VAL A 119 1.97 15.94 -8.24
CA VAL A 119 1.69 17.03 -9.20
C VAL A 119 2.34 18.32 -8.75
N LEU A 120 2.27 18.65 -7.45
CA LEU A 120 3.00 19.80 -6.89
C LEU A 120 4.50 19.70 -7.12
N LEU A 121 5.06 18.50 -6.98
CA LEU A 121 6.48 18.25 -7.24
C LEU A 121 6.81 18.41 -8.74
N ALA A 122 5.93 17.92 -9.63
CA ALA A 122 6.08 18.06 -11.06
C ALA A 122 6.10 19.54 -11.49
N ASP A 123 5.16 20.34 -11.01
CA ASP A 123 5.10 21.78 -11.30
C ASP A 123 6.29 22.54 -10.73
N ALA A 124 6.67 22.18 -9.51
CA ALA A 124 7.82 22.79 -8.87
C ALA A 124 9.12 22.49 -9.62
N SER A 125 9.24 21.29 -10.23
CA SER A 125 10.43 20.89 -11.01
C SER A 125 10.64 21.78 -12.23
N THR A 126 9.60 22.28 -12.87
CA THR A 126 9.68 23.19 -14.02
C THR A 126 10.22 24.57 -13.63
N LYS A 127 10.08 24.93 -12.35
CA LYS A 127 10.51 26.21 -11.78
C LYS A 127 11.80 26.10 -10.94
N LEU A 128 12.44 24.95 -10.94
CA LEU A 128 13.57 24.63 -10.06
C LEU A 128 14.70 25.65 -10.14
N LEU A 129 15.03 26.14 -11.35
CA LEU A 129 16.12 27.09 -11.57
C LEU A 129 15.80 28.51 -11.01
N ASN A 130 14.52 28.89 -10.98
CA ASN A 130 14.13 30.24 -10.55
C ASN A 130 13.62 30.27 -9.09
N GLN A 131 12.98 29.16 -8.64
CA GLN A 131 12.34 29.08 -7.33
C GLN A 131 12.53 27.70 -6.71
N PRO A 132 13.75 27.33 -6.28
CA PRO A 132 14.09 25.99 -5.79
C PRO A 132 13.28 25.57 -4.54
N TYR A 133 12.86 26.52 -3.72
CA TYR A 133 12.08 26.24 -2.51
C TYR A 133 10.72 25.59 -2.78
N LEU A 134 10.12 25.83 -3.97
CA LEU A 134 8.86 25.19 -4.34
C LEU A 134 8.98 23.66 -4.47
N THR A 135 10.15 23.16 -4.85
CA THR A 135 10.41 21.72 -4.95
C THR A 135 10.75 21.11 -3.58
N VAL A 136 11.42 21.87 -2.72
CA VAL A 136 11.87 21.39 -1.41
C VAL A 136 10.68 21.05 -0.50
N PHE A 137 9.64 21.87 -0.46
CA PHE A 137 8.47 21.65 0.41
C PHE A 137 7.74 20.33 0.12
N PRO A 138 7.29 20.01 -1.12
CA PRO A 138 6.66 18.73 -1.43
C PRO A 138 7.59 17.53 -1.20
N ALA A 139 8.89 17.68 -1.52
CA ALA A 139 9.85 16.62 -1.32
C ALA A 139 10.04 16.27 0.17
N ILE A 140 10.16 17.27 1.03
CA ILE A 140 10.21 17.08 2.49
C ILE A 140 8.91 16.43 2.98
N LEU A 141 7.76 16.89 2.53
CA LEU A 141 6.46 16.34 2.95
C LEU A 141 6.34 14.85 2.62
N ILE A 142 6.70 14.44 1.39
CA ILE A 142 6.72 13.02 1.00
C ILE A 142 7.69 12.25 1.88
N SER A 143 8.89 12.77 2.12
CA SER A 143 9.90 12.11 2.94
C SER A 143 9.43 11.90 4.37
N VAL A 144 8.83 12.91 4.99
CA VAL A 144 8.27 12.83 6.36
C VAL A 144 7.13 11.81 6.42
N LEU A 145 6.21 11.81 5.45
CA LEU A 145 5.14 10.83 5.38
C LEU A 145 5.69 9.40 5.26
N MET A 146 6.66 9.18 4.39
CA MET A 146 7.28 7.85 4.22
C MET A 146 7.96 7.37 5.49
N ILE A 147 8.73 8.24 6.17
CA ILE A 147 9.40 7.91 7.43
C ILE A 147 8.36 7.58 8.51
N THR A 148 7.33 8.42 8.66
CA THR A 148 6.29 8.23 9.67
C THR A 148 5.56 6.91 9.50
N PHE A 149 5.12 6.58 8.28
CA PHE A 149 4.44 5.32 8.02
C PHE A 149 5.37 4.10 8.14
N ASN A 150 6.66 4.22 7.80
CA ASN A 150 7.63 3.15 8.04
C ASN A 150 7.84 2.90 9.54
N MET A 151 8.00 3.96 10.33
CA MET A 151 8.11 3.84 11.79
C MET A 151 6.86 3.22 12.40
N PHE A 152 5.68 3.67 11.98
CA PHE A 152 4.41 3.13 12.44
C PHE A 152 4.24 1.65 12.08
N GLY A 153 4.57 1.26 10.83
CA GLY A 153 4.54 -0.13 10.39
C GLY A 153 5.49 -1.03 11.19
N ASN A 154 6.69 -0.55 11.50
CA ASN A 154 7.65 -1.28 12.32
C ASN A 154 7.15 -1.42 13.78
N ALA A 155 6.63 -0.36 14.37
CA ALA A 155 6.04 -0.41 15.72
C ALA A 155 4.88 -1.43 15.81
N LEU A 156 4.03 -1.47 14.78
CA LEU A 156 2.98 -2.49 14.71
C LEU A 156 3.53 -3.90 14.53
N ARG A 157 4.58 -4.07 13.74
CA ARG A 157 5.26 -5.36 13.61
C ARG A 157 5.75 -5.87 14.96
N ASP A 158 6.35 -4.99 15.74
CA ASP A 158 6.86 -5.35 17.07
C ASP A 158 5.72 -5.67 18.03
N ALA A 159 4.63 -4.89 17.99
CA ALA A 159 3.44 -5.13 18.81
C ALA A 159 2.74 -6.46 18.49
N PHE A 160 2.73 -6.89 17.23
CA PHE A 160 2.14 -8.16 16.80
C PHE A 160 3.11 -9.34 16.86
N ASN A 161 4.36 -9.14 17.25
CA ASN A 161 5.34 -10.22 17.35
C ASN A 161 5.26 -10.90 18.72
N PRO A 162 4.73 -12.15 18.81
CA PRO A 162 4.57 -12.84 20.10
C PRO A 162 5.89 -13.18 20.78
N SER A 163 7.00 -13.27 20.00
CA SER A 163 8.31 -13.66 20.53
C SER A 163 8.94 -12.61 21.43
N LEU A 164 8.51 -11.36 21.35
CA LEU A 164 9.00 -10.27 22.22
C LEU A 164 8.26 -10.20 23.56
N ARG A 165 7.11 -10.86 23.70
CA ARG A 165 6.32 -10.90 24.96
C ARG A 165 6.75 -11.95 25.96
N GLY A 166 7.66 -12.85 25.59
CA GLY A 166 8.11 -13.98 26.42
C GLY A 166 9.51 -13.82 27.05
N SER A 167 10.10 -12.63 27.02
CA SER A 167 11.43 -12.34 27.57
C SER A 167 11.43 -11.40 28.80
N GLU A 168 10.26 -11.21 29.44
CA GLU A 168 10.15 -10.59 30.76
C GLU A 168 9.85 -11.63 31.85
#